data_2cdf591a56fae7aecd42dab3855612ab
#
_entry.id   2cdf591a56fae7aecd42dab3855612ab
#
_cell.length_a   1.000
_cell.length_b   1.000
_cell.length_c   1.000
_cell.angle_alpha   90.00
_cell.angle_beta   90.00
_cell.angle_gamma   90.00
#
_symmetry.space_group_name_H-M   'P 1'
#
loop_
_entity.id
_entity.type
_entity.pdbx_description
1 polymer ?
#
loop_
_entity_poly.entity_id
_entity_poly.type
_entity_poly.pdbx_seq_one_letter_code
_entity_poly.pdbx_strand_id
1 'polypeptide(L)'
;MRKIRCLILLILLGNNASAHNPQVSTISIIQSENKKWSVFITAPLYTCQSAIHENYPSLKIDTLNAFETQKLILNLVKTSFIINGDNTVKLINDKIQLAHETTLYFDIQSDKPNFSPSVVSFSAFSKLTNHFTLLKIVPNKGKEISYILNSDNEFNYPKIKNQAMSTSSIFNFNKYIDIVSRIGIRYILIAGATFIFFYVLFKRKILYRKIRK
;
A
#
# COMPACT_ATOMS: atom_id res chain seq x y z
N MET A 1 27.08 -31.22 13.70
CA MET A 1 27.33 -29.84 13.27
C MET A 1 26.64 -29.48 11.94
N ARG A 2 26.60 -30.36 10.95
CA ARG A 2 25.97 -30.12 9.62
C ARG A 2 24.45 -29.85 9.74
N LYS A 3 23.71 -30.62 10.56
CA LYS A 3 22.26 -30.46 10.80
C LYS A 3 21.88 -29.12 11.42
N ILE A 4 22.72 -28.57 12.33
CA ILE A 4 22.48 -27.26 12.98
C ILE A 4 22.67 -26.12 11.97
N ARG A 5 23.63 -26.21 11.06
CA ARG A 5 23.83 -25.19 10.00
C ARG A 5 22.65 -25.14 9.03
N CYS A 6 22.08 -26.28 8.65
CA CYS A 6 20.89 -26.33 7.81
C CYS A 6 19.67 -25.73 8.53
N LEU A 7 19.49 -25.97 9.83
CA LEU A 7 18.38 -25.38 10.59
C LEU A 7 18.50 -23.86 10.69
N ILE A 8 19.71 -23.33 10.92
CA ILE A 8 19.94 -21.89 10.95
C ILE A 8 19.66 -21.25 9.59
N LEU A 9 20.08 -21.90 8.50
CA LEU A 9 19.83 -21.44 7.14
C LEU A 9 18.32 -21.41 6.83
N LEU A 10 17.56 -22.42 7.24
CA LEU A 10 16.10 -22.49 7.10
C LEU A 10 15.39 -21.37 7.88
N ILE A 11 15.84 -21.06 9.09
CA ILE A 11 15.30 -19.96 9.91
C ILE A 11 15.59 -18.59 9.26
N LEU A 12 16.80 -18.41 8.70
CA LEU A 12 17.18 -17.18 8.01
C LEU A 12 16.41 -16.97 6.70
N LEU A 13 16.11 -18.05 5.97
CA LEU A 13 15.32 -18.01 4.73
C LEU A 13 13.81 -17.79 5.01
N GLY A 14 13.29 -18.28 6.13
CA GLY A 14 11.88 -18.15 6.49
C GLY A 14 11.45 -16.71 6.82
N ASN A 15 12.37 -15.84 7.23
CA ASN A 15 12.05 -14.46 7.59
C ASN A 15 11.91 -13.49 6.40
N ASN A 16 12.19 -13.93 5.18
CA ASN A 16 12.10 -13.08 3.98
C ASN A 16 10.75 -13.19 3.25
N ALA A 17 9.77 -13.92 3.79
CA ALA A 17 8.50 -14.17 3.12
C ALA A 17 7.46 -13.03 3.23
N SER A 18 7.76 -11.92 3.94
CA SER A 18 6.83 -10.80 4.13
C SER A 18 7.02 -9.66 3.14
N ALA A 19 7.25 -9.96 1.85
CA ALA A 19 7.62 -8.95 0.85
C ALA A 19 6.51 -7.96 0.49
N HIS A 20 5.24 -8.23 0.81
CA HIS A 20 4.14 -7.34 0.48
C HIS A 20 3.25 -7.09 1.69
N ASN A 21 3.04 -5.81 2.01
CA ASN A 21 2.03 -5.42 2.97
C ASN A 21 0.67 -5.33 2.25
N PRO A 22 -0.25 -6.30 2.42
CA PRO A 22 -1.55 -6.32 1.74
C PRO A 22 -2.47 -5.17 2.16
N GLN A 23 -2.05 -4.36 3.12
CA GLN A 23 -2.83 -3.27 3.69
C GLN A 23 -2.56 -1.92 3.01
N VAL A 24 -1.72 -1.89 1.97
CA VAL A 24 -1.36 -0.64 1.28
C VAL A 24 -1.80 -0.69 -0.17
N SER A 25 -2.51 0.36 -0.60
CA SER A 25 -2.75 0.65 -2.01
C SER A 25 -2.25 2.04 -2.37
N THR A 26 -2.15 2.33 -3.65
CA THR A 26 -1.72 3.64 -4.14
C THR A 26 -2.71 4.14 -5.18
N ILE A 27 -3.06 5.42 -5.11
CA ILE A 27 -3.79 6.15 -6.13
C ILE A 27 -2.91 7.29 -6.62
N SER A 28 -2.67 7.37 -7.92
CA SER A 28 -1.97 8.48 -8.54
C SER A 28 -2.89 9.17 -9.54
N ILE A 29 -3.23 10.42 -9.28
CA ILE A 29 -4.00 11.29 -10.18
C ILE A 29 -3.02 12.22 -10.89
N ILE A 30 -2.82 12.01 -12.19
CA ILE A 30 -1.75 12.66 -12.93
C ILE A 30 -2.33 13.52 -14.05
N GLN A 31 -1.86 14.78 -14.14
CA GLN A 31 -2.20 15.65 -15.24
C GLN A 31 -1.14 15.56 -16.34
N SER A 32 -1.57 15.21 -17.54
CA SER A 32 -0.71 15.21 -18.73
C SER A 32 -0.46 16.65 -19.26
N GLU A 33 0.48 16.79 -20.16
CA GLU A 33 0.84 18.08 -20.80
C GLU A 33 -0.36 18.74 -21.50
N ASN A 34 -1.26 17.96 -22.08
CA ASN A 34 -2.49 18.43 -22.71
C ASN A 34 -3.63 18.73 -21.73
N LYS A 35 -3.31 18.88 -20.44
CA LYS A 35 -4.23 19.17 -19.32
C LYS A 35 -5.29 18.08 -19.04
N LYS A 36 -5.19 16.91 -19.63
CA LYS A 36 -6.04 15.77 -19.30
C LYS A 36 -5.57 15.13 -18.03
N TRP A 37 -6.51 14.65 -17.23
CA TRP A 37 -6.24 13.94 -15.99
C TRP A 37 -6.49 12.44 -16.14
N SER A 38 -5.63 11.66 -15.56
CA SER A 38 -5.75 10.20 -15.51
C SER A 38 -5.55 9.70 -14.09
N VAL A 39 -6.14 8.56 -13.77
CA VAL A 39 -6.01 7.88 -12.47
C VAL A 39 -5.34 6.53 -12.67
N PHE A 40 -4.33 6.28 -11.88
CA PHE A 40 -3.70 4.97 -11.72
C PHE A 40 -3.95 4.48 -10.30
N ILE A 41 -4.46 3.27 -10.17
CA ILE A 41 -4.66 2.63 -8.86
C ILE A 41 -3.89 1.33 -8.86
N THR A 42 -3.05 1.14 -7.85
CA THR A 42 -2.29 -0.09 -7.65
C THR A 42 -2.62 -0.67 -6.28
N ALA A 43 -2.97 -1.93 -6.24
CA ALA A 43 -3.26 -2.66 -5.00
C ALA A 43 -2.90 -4.13 -5.15
N PRO A 44 -2.46 -4.82 -4.08
CA PRO A 44 -2.30 -6.27 -4.10
C PRO A 44 -3.60 -6.97 -4.51
N LEU A 45 -3.52 -8.02 -5.32
CA LEU A 45 -4.69 -8.77 -5.77
C LEU A 45 -5.52 -9.28 -4.59
N TYR A 46 -4.86 -9.75 -3.54
CA TYR A 46 -5.51 -10.17 -2.30
C TYR A 46 -6.35 -9.04 -1.66
N THR A 47 -5.85 -7.80 -1.66
CA THR A 47 -6.59 -6.63 -1.17
C THR A 47 -7.86 -6.40 -1.99
N CYS A 48 -7.76 -6.49 -3.32
CA CYS A 48 -8.92 -6.36 -4.20
C CYS A 48 -9.94 -7.48 -3.96
N GLN A 49 -9.51 -8.72 -3.81
CA GLN A 49 -10.38 -9.87 -3.51
C GLN A 49 -11.05 -9.73 -2.14
N SER A 50 -10.30 -9.34 -1.12
CA SER A 50 -10.85 -9.09 0.22
C SER A 50 -11.89 -7.96 0.19
N ALA A 51 -11.63 -6.88 -0.55
CA ALA A 51 -12.59 -5.79 -0.69
C ALA A 51 -13.88 -6.23 -1.42
N ILE A 52 -13.78 -7.09 -2.43
CA ILE A 52 -14.96 -7.70 -3.07
C ILE A 52 -15.73 -8.53 -2.03
N HIS A 53 -15.05 -9.37 -1.24
CA HIS A 53 -15.70 -10.19 -0.22
C HIS A 53 -16.48 -9.36 0.80
N GLU A 54 -15.86 -8.27 1.31
CA GLU A 54 -16.48 -7.37 2.27
C GLU A 54 -17.66 -6.56 1.69
N ASN A 55 -17.65 -6.26 0.39
CA ASN A 55 -18.72 -5.51 -0.25
C ASN A 55 -19.82 -6.41 -0.85
N TYR A 56 -19.50 -7.65 -1.16
CA TYR A 56 -20.42 -8.64 -1.73
C TYR A 56 -20.33 -9.99 -1.00
N PRO A 57 -20.73 -10.06 0.29
CA PRO A 57 -20.49 -11.24 1.14
C PRO A 57 -21.20 -12.52 0.68
N SER A 58 -22.25 -12.40 -0.13
CA SER A 58 -22.94 -13.54 -0.72
C SER A 58 -22.22 -14.16 -1.93
N LEU A 59 -21.18 -13.48 -2.44
CA LEU A 59 -20.47 -13.90 -3.64
C LEU A 59 -19.33 -14.87 -3.29
N LYS A 60 -19.31 -16.03 -3.95
CA LYS A 60 -18.20 -16.99 -3.81
C LYS A 60 -17.05 -16.59 -4.73
N ILE A 61 -16.08 -15.83 -4.23
CA ILE A 61 -14.98 -15.28 -5.01
C ILE A 61 -14.14 -16.39 -5.65
N ASP A 62 -13.93 -17.50 -4.95
CA ASP A 62 -13.11 -18.63 -5.44
C ASP A 62 -13.69 -19.31 -6.68
N THR A 63 -14.96 -19.05 -7.02
CA THR A 63 -15.62 -19.60 -8.21
C THR A 63 -15.57 -18.65 -9.41
N LEU A 64 -15.09 -17.43 -9.23
CA LEU A 64 -15.06 -16.42 -10.29
C LEU A 64 -13.86 -16.65 -11.22
N ASN A 65 -14.10 -16.50 -12.51
CA ASN A 65 -13.03 -16.42 -13.47
C ASN A 65 -12.36 -15.04 -13.49
N ALA A 66 -11.24 -14.92 -14.19
CA ALA A 66 -10.45 -13.67 -14.22
C ALA A 66 -11.27 -12.48 -14.77
N PHE A 67 -12.12 -12.69 -15.77
CA PHE A 67 -12.93 -11.64 -16.37
C PHE A 67 -14.00 -11.12 -15.40
N GLU A 68 -14.68 -12.01 -14.70
CA GLU A 68 -15.66 -11.64 -13.66
C GLU A 68 -15.02 -10.87 -12.53
N THR A 69 -13.85 -11.34 -12.06
CA THR A 69 -13.06 -10.67 -11.04
C THR A 69 -12.67 -9.26 -11.49
N GLN A 70 -12.17 -9.07 -12.70
CA GLN A 70 -11.86 -7.76 -13.28
C GLN A 70 -13.08 -6.84 -13.27
N LYS A 71 -14.21 -7.31 -13.75
CA LYS A 71 -15.46 -6.53 -13.82
C LYS A 71 -15.92 -6.07 -12.43
N LEU A 72 -15.82 -6.93 -11.43
CA LEU A 72 -16.20 -6.59 -10.06
C LEU A 72 -15.25 -5.56 -9.44
N ILE A 73 -13.94 -5.70 -9.64
CA ILE A 73 -12.95 -4.72 -9.15
C ILE A 73 -13.20 -3.36 -9.81
N LEU A 74 -13.37 -3.33 -11.14
CA LEU A 74 -13.67 -2.09 -11.87
C LEU A 74 -14.94 -1.41 -11.35
N ASN A 75 -16.01 -2.18 -11.15
CA ASN A 75 -17.26 -1.66 -10.64
C ASN A 75 -17.10 -1.12 -9.20
N LEU A 76 -16.46 -1.88 -8.31
CA LEU A 76 -16.20 -1.47 -6.94
C LEU A 76 -15.41 -0.16 -6.90
N VAL A 77 -14.35 -0.04 -7.69
CA VAL A 77 -13.53 1.16 -7.76
C VAL A 77 -14.33 2.34 -8.31
N LYS A 78 -15.03 2.19 -9.43
CA LYS A 78 -15.81 3.27 -10.05
C LYS A 78 -16.92 3.81 -9.13
N THR A 79 -17.58 2.93 -8.38
CA THR A 79 -18.65 3.33 -7.46
C THR A 79 -18.14 3.95 -6.16
N SER A 80 -16.90 3.66 -5.81
CA SER A 80 -16.26 4.10 -4.55
C SER A 80 -15.34 5.29 -4.71
N PHE A 81 -15.14 5.80 -5.94
CA PHE A 81 -14.20 6.87 -6.24
C PHE A 81 -14.96 8.15 -6.61
N ILE A 82 -14.89 9.15 -5.76
CA ILE A 82 -15.56 10.44 -5.95
C ILE A 82 -14.52 11.55 -5.99
N ILE A 83 -14.61 12.42 -6.98
CA ILE A 83 -13.70 13.56 -7.12
C ILE A 83 -14.53 14.85 -7.04
N ASN A 84 -14.10 15.79 -6.18
CA ASN A 84 -14.71 17.10 -5.96
C ASN A 84 -16.17 17.05 -5.47
N GLY A 85 -16.67 15.90 -5.02
CA GLY A 85 -18.08 15.73 -4.65
C GLY A 85 -19.04 15.94 -5.83
N ASP A 86 -18.54 15.80 -7.05
CA ASP A 86 -19.22 16.16 -8.29
C ASP A 86 -19.53 14.93 -9.14
N ASN A 87 -20.82 14.64 -9.29
CA ASN A 87 -21.28 13.51 -10.10
C ASN A 87 -21.06 13.72 -11.61
N THR A 88 -20.66 14.92 -12.05
CA THR A 88 -20.31 15.19 -13.46
C THR A 88 -18.92 14.68 -13.83
N VAL A 89 -18.09 14.34 -12.83
CA VAL A 89 -16.78 13.72 -13.05
C VAL A 89 -16.94 12.22 -13.25
N LYS A 90 -16.52 11.72 -14.39
CA LYS A 90 -16.63 10.30 -14.76
C LYS A 90 -15.26 9.68 -14.98
N LEU A 91 -15.10 8.44 -14.53
CA LEU A 91 -13.97 7.59 -14.88
C LEU A 91 -14.32 6.81 -16.15
N ILE A 92 -13.57 7.05 -17.20
CA ILE A 92 -13.78 6.43 -18.53
C ILE A 92 -12.51 5.72 -18.98
N ASN A 93 -12.59 4.98 -20.12
CA ASN A 93 -11.45 4.29 -20.75
C ASN A 93 -10.72 3.36 -19.78
N ASP A 94 -11.52 2.63 -18.96
CA ASP A 94 -10.99 1.75 -17.94
C ASP A 94 -10.14 0.60 -18.52
N LYS A 95 -9.01 0.38 -17.90
CA LYS A 95 -8.13 -0.76 -18.13
C LYS A 95 -7.76 -1.38 -16.79
N ILE A 96 -7.68 -2.70 -16.73
CA ILE A 96 -7.25 -3.43 -15.56
C ILE A 96 -6.28 -4.54 -15.95
N GLN A 97 -5.22 -4.67 -15.18
CA GLN A 97 -4.29 -5.78 -15.27
C GLN A 97 -4.30 -6.51 -13.93
N LEU A 98 -4.80 -7.75 -13.93
CA LEU A 98 -4.70 -8.63 -12.76
C LEU A 98 -3.33 -9.27 -12.75
N ALA A 99 -2.60 -9.06 -11.66
CA ALA A 99 -1.34 -9.70 -11.34
C ALA A 99 -1.23 -9.77 -9.82
N HIS A 100 -0.10 -10.23 -9.30
CA HIS A 100 0.19 -10.18 -7.87
C HIS A 100 -0.08 -8.77 -7.29
N GLU A 101 0.27 -7.75 -8.07
CA GLU A 101 -0.12 -6.37 -7.88
C GLU A 101 -1.07 -5.97 -9.02
N THR A 102 -2.33 -5.72 -8.67
CA THR A 102 -3.38 -5.33 -9.62
C THR A 102 -3.27 -3.85 -9.91
N THR A 103 -3.23 -3.49 -11.20
CA THR A 103 -3.19 -2.10 -11.66
C THR A 103 -4.44 -1.75 -12.44
N LEU A 104 -5.05 -0.61 -12.11
CA LEU A 104 -6.17 -0.03 -12.81
C LEU A 104 -5.78 1.33 -13.39
N TYR A 105 -6.31 1.62 -14.56
CA TYR A 105 -6.15 2.90 -15.23
C TYR A 105 -7.51 3.44 -15.65
N PHE A 106 -7.69 4.76 -15.51
CA PHE A 106 -8.88 5.48 -15.98
C PHE A 106 -8.47 6.86 -16.50
N ASP A 107 -9.19 7.35 -17.48
CA ASP A 107 -9.19 8.78 -17.81
C ASP A 107 -10.28 9.47 -17.00
N ILE A 108 -10.01 10.71 -16.58
CA ILE A 108 -11.00 11.56 -15.93
C ILE A 108 -11.66 12.42 -16.99
N GLN A 109 -12.97 12.27 -17.15
CA GLN A 109 -13.82 13.15 -17.94
C GLN A 109 -14.55 14.12 -17.00
N SER A 110 -14.46 15.40 -17.26
CA SER A 110 -15.16 16.47 -16.56
C SER A 110 -15.69 17.48 -17.55
N ASP A 111 -16.90 17.96 -17.30
CA ASP A 111 -17.53 19.03 -18.11
C ASP A 111 -16.94 20.43 -17.77
N LYS A 112 -16.09 20.51 -16.73
CA LYS A 112 -15.47 21.77 -16.30
C LYS A 112 -14.17 22.02 -17.06
N PRO A 113 -14.01 23.17 -17.74
CA PRO A 113 -12.84 23.43 -18.61
C PRO A 113 -11.51 23.51 -17.85
N ASN A 114 -11.53 23.92 -16.57
CA ASN A 114 -10.34 24.01 -15.71
C ASN A 114 -10.46 23.04 -14.53
N PHE A 115 -10.82 21.80 -14.84
CA PHE A 115 -10.94 20.77 -13.80
C PHE A 115 -9.60 20.56 -13.09
N SER A 116 -9.67 20.50 -11.76
CA SER A 116 -8.57 20.12 -10.88
C SER A 116 -9.12 19.31 -9.71
N PRO A 117 -8.54 18.16 -9.38
CA PRO A 117 -8.95 17.36 -8.23
C PRO A 117 -8.57 18.10 -6.93
N SER A 118 -9.56 18.58 -6.18
CA SER A 118 -9.36 19.28 -4.90
C SER A 118 -9.93 18.52 -3.71
N VAL A 119 -10.87 17.61 -3.96
CA VAL A 119 -11.41 16.67 -2.99
C VAL A 119 -11.40 15.30 -3.63
N VAL A 120 -10.90 14.31 -2.95
CA VAL A 120 -10.89 12.92 -3.41
C VAL A 120 -11.41 12.05 -2.27
N SER A 121 -12.43 11.26 -2.56
CA SER A 121 -12.93 10.21 -1.67
C SER A 121 -12.74 8.86 -2.34
N PHE A 122 -12.20 7.89 -1.61
CA PHE A 122 -11.99 6.54 -2.11
C PHE A 122 -12.29 5.51 -1.04
N SER A 123 -13.46 4.94 -1.09
CA SER A 123 -13.96 4.01 -0.07
C SER A 123 -13.92 2.52 -0.46
N ALA A 124 -13.35 2.16 -1.62
CA ALA A 124 -13.31 0.77 -2.09
C ALA A 124 -12.72 -0.22 -1.08
N PHE A 125 -11.70 0.22 -0.31
CA PHE A 125 -11.00 -0.59 0.68
C PHE A 125 -11.33 -0.19 2.13
N SER A 126 -12.32 0.67 2.35
CA SER A 126 -12.65 1.23 3.68
C SER A 126 -13.09 0.20 4.71
N LYS A 127 -13.64 -0.94 4.28
CA LYS A 127 -14.06 -2.04 5.16
C LYS A 127 -12.91 -2.95 5.59
N LEU A 128 -11.72 -2.81 4.98
CA LEU A 128 -10.55 -3.62 5.32
C LEU A 128 -9.87 -3.07 6.57
N THR A 129 -9.65 -3.95 7.55
CA THR A 129 -8.97 -3.59 8.80
C THR A 129 -7.53 -3.15 8.54
N ASN A 130 -7.14 -2.02 9.14
CA ASN A 130 -5.78 -1.45 9.03
C ASN A 130 -5.32 -1.15 7.60
N HIS A 131 -6.25 -0.99 6.64
CA HIS A 131 -5.91 -0.59 5.29
C HIS A 131 -5.70 0.92 5.18
N PHE A 132 -4.73 1.31 4.37
CA PHE A 132 -4.54 2.70 3.98
C PHE A 132 -4.19 2.81 2.49
N THR A 133 -4.56 3.93 1.91
CA THR A 133 -4.30 4.24 0.50
C THR A 133 -3.44 5.48 0.40
N LEU A 134 -2.29 5.38 -0.24
CA LEU A 134 -1.46 6.54 -0.55
C LEU A 134 -2.04 7.25 -1.78
N LEU A 135 -2.59 8.43 -1.58
CA LEU A 135 -3.05 9.31 -2.65
C LEU A 135 -1.93 10.25 -3.09
N LYS A 136 -1.66 10.31 -4.38
CA LYS A 136 -0.78 11.28 -5.02
C LYS A 136 -1.53 12.06 -6.08
N ILE A 137 -1.43 13.39 -6.05
CA ILE A 137 -1.96 14.27 -7.09
C ILE A 137 -0.78 15.00 -7.71
N VAL A 138 -0.56 14.74 -9.00
CA VAL A 138 0.59 15.24 -9.74
C VAL A 138 0.09 16.14 -10.86
N PRO A 139 0.00 17.47 -10.64
CA PRO A 139 -0.35 18.41 -11.69
C PRO A 139 0.82 18.54 -12.69
N ASN A 140 0.52 18.85 -13.95
CA ASN A 140 1.55 19.08 -14.97
C ASN A 140 2.50 20.23 -14.58
N LYS A 141 1.96 21.25 -13.91
CA LYS A 141 2.73 22.38 -13.36
C LYS A 141 2.35 22.55 -11.89
N GLY A 142 3.36 22.69 -11.05
CA GLY A 142 3.15 22.87 -9.62
C GLY A 142 3.74 21.74 -8.78
N LYS A 143 3.37 21.72 -7.50
CA LYS A 143 3.90 20.78 -6.53
C LYS A 143 3.02 19.54 -6.45
N GLU A 144 3.64 18.36 -6.41
CA GLU A 144 2.98 17.09 -6.06
C GLU A 144 2.38 17.18 -4.65
N ILE A 145 1.17 16.66 -4.51
CA ILE A 145 0.47 16.49 -3.23
C ILE A 145 0.44 15.01 -2.92
N SER A 146 0.89 14.64 -1.73
CA SER A 146 0.79 13.27 -1.23
C SER A 146 0.01 13.25 0.07
N TYR A 147 -0.94 12.33 0.19
CA TYR A 147 -1.85 12.20 1.33
C TYR A 147 -2.16 10.74 1.60
N ILE A 148 -2.45 10.39 2.87
CA ILE A 148 -2.88 9.04 3.24
C ILE A 148 -4.37 9.04 3.52
N LEU A 149 -5.10 8.21 2.80
CA LEU A 149 -6.51 7.91 3.03
C LEU A 149 -6.60 6.68 3.92
N ASN A 150 -7.29 6.80 5.03
CA ASN A 150 -7.48 5.74 6.03
C ASN A 150 -8.80 5.95 6.79
N SER A 151 -9.06 5.12 7.80
CA SER A 151 -10.23 5.23 8.67
C SER A 151 -10.32 6.56 9.42
N ASP A 152 -9.17 7.17 9.80
CA ASP A 152 -9.15 8.39 10.60
C ASP A 152 -9.66 9.63 9.83
N ASN A 153 -9.55 9.60 8.50
CA ASN A 153 -10.07 10.63 7.62
C ASN A 153 -11.23 10.14 6.74
N GLU A 154 -11.84 9.02 7.12
CA GLU A 154 -12.97 8.39 6.39
C GLU A 154 -12.65 8.17 4.90
N PHE A 155 -11.37 7.91 4.58
CA PHE A 155 -10.87 7.75 3.22
C PHE A 155 -11.12 8.98 2.32
N ASN A 156 -11.09 10.19 2.91
CA ASN A 156 -11.29 11.45 2.20
C ASN A 156 -10.02 12.31 2.23
N TYR A 157 -9.71 12.92 1.09
CA TYR A 157 -8.76 14.01 0.98
C TYR A 157 -9.56 15.32 1.05
N PRO A 158 -9.31 16.19 2.05
CA PRO A 158 -10.10 17.37 2.27
C PRO A 158 -9.92 18.40 1.17
N LYS A 159 -10.99 19.14 0.89
CA LYS A 159 -10.93 20.35 0.07
C LYS A 159 -9.97 21.34 0.72
N ILE A 160 -8.92 21.75 0.02
CA ILE A 160 -8.07 22.85 0.45
C ILE A 160 -8.95 24.12 0.42
N LYS A 161 -9.52 24.49 1.58
CA LYS A 161 -9.95 25.88 1.77
C LYS A 161 -8.66 26.70 1.62
N ASN A 162 -8.72 27.82 0.89
CA ASN A 162 -7.63 28.77 0.70
C ASN A 162 -7.17 29.41 2.04
N GLN A 163 -6.82 28.61 3.00
CA GLN A 163 -6.09 29.00 4.19
C GLN A 163 -4.64 28.69 3.89
N ALA A 164 -3.80 29.72 4.02
CA ALA A 164 -2.36 29.59 3.96
C ALA A 164 -1.96 28.27 4.62
N MET A 165 -1.35 27.37 3.86
CA MET A 165 -0.89 26.08 4.33
C MET A 165 -0.01 26.31 5.55
N SER A 166 -0.58 26.12 6.74
CA SER A 166 0.22 25.78 7.89
C SER A 166 0.94 24.48 7.53
N THR A 167 2.23 24.55 7.43
CA THR A 167 3.14 23.44 7.12
C THR A 167 3.07 22.26 8.10
N SER A 168 2.11 22.27 9.01
CA SER A 168 1.93 21.30 10.10
C SER A 168 1.05 20.08 9.74
N SER A 169 0.38 20.06 8.59
CA SER A 169 -0.37 18.89 8.10
C SER A 169 0.38 18.09 7.03
N ILE A 170 1.62 18.43 6.75
CA ILE A 170 2.52 17.53 6.05
C ILE A 170 2.69 16.34 6.98
N PHE A 171 2.03 15.24 6.63
CA PHE A 171 2.20 13.96 7.29
C PHE A 171 3.69 13.81 7.63
N ASN A 172 3.94 13.67 8.91
CA ASN A 172 5.31 13.63 9.41
C ASN A 172 5.92 12.29 8.98
N PHE A 173 6.30 12.21 7.68
CA PHE A 173 6.94 11.06 7.04
C PHE A 173 8.13 10.60 7.88
N ASN A 174 8.77 11.55 8.61
CA ASN A 174 9.81 11.27 9.58
C ASN A 174 9.29 10.40 10.75
N LYS A 175 8.05 10.55 11.18
CA LYS A 175 7.47 9.69 12.23
C LYS A 175 7.27 8.26 11.74
N TYR A 176 6.92 8.08 10.47
CA TYR A 176 6.76 6.75 9.87
C TYR A 176 8.10 6.08 9.60
N ILE A 177 9.08 6.85 9.10
CA ILE A 177 10.49 6.41 8.96
C ILE A 177 11.04 6.05 10.34
N ASP A 178 10.74 6.83 11.37
CA ASP A 178 11.20 6.58 12.75
C ASP A 178 10.59 5.26 13.32
N ILE A 179 9.31 4.97 13.03
CA ILE A 179 8.68 3.69 13.41
C ILE A 179 9.31 2.53 12.65
N VAL A 180 9.48 2.65 11.35
CA VAL A 180 10.09 1.60 10.50
C VAL A 180 11.56 1.39 10.85
N SER A 181 12.30 2.46 11.11
CA SER A 181 13.71 2.38 11.54
C SER A 181 13.85 1.74 12.92
N ARG A 182 12.99 2.09 13.88
CA ARG A 182 12.99 1.48 15.23
C ARG A 182 12.67 -0.02 15.18
N ILE A 183 11.73 -0.43 14.32
CA ILE A 183 11.44 -1.84 14.09
C ILE A 183 12.65 -2.54 13.46
N GLY A 184 13.23 -1.98 12.41
CA GLY A 184 14.41 -2.53 11.74
C GLY A 184 15.62 -2.64 12.68
N ILE A 185 15.90 -1.63 13.50
CA ILE A 185 17.00 -1.62 14.48
C ILE A 185 16.78 -2.70 15.55
N ARG A 186 15.56 -2.91 16.03
CA ARG A 186 15.26 -3.98 16.99
C ARG A 186 15.55 -5.36 16.43
N TYR A 187 15.21 -5.64 15.18
CA TYR A 187 15.52 -6.93 14.54
C TYR A 187 17.02 -7.13 14.31
N ILE A 188 17.76 -6.07 13.96
CA ILE A 188 19.21 -6.11 13.82
C ILE A 188 19.89 -6.39 15.17
N LEU A 189 19.42 -5.75 16.25
CA LEU A 189 19.94 -5.99 17.59
C LEU A 189 19.66 -7.40 18.09
N ILE A 190 18.46 -7.95 17.84
CA ILE A 190 18.12 -9.33 18.20
C ILE A 190 18.96 -10.32 17.39
N ALA A 191 19.13 -10.11 16.08
CA ALA A 191 19.98 -10.94 15.25
C ALA A 191 21.46 -10.88 15.68
N GLY A 192 21.97 -9.70 16.03
CA GLY A 192 23.31 -9.50 16.57
C GLY A 192 23.52 -10.21 17.92
N ALA A 193 22.57 -10.08 18.84
CA ALA A 193 22.64 -10.74 20.14
C ALA A 193 22.60 -12.29 20.02
N THR A 194 21.76 -12.81 19.13
CA THR A 194 21.72 -14.26 18.83
C THR A 194 23.03 -14.75 18.23
N PHE A 195 23.62 -13.98 17.33
CA PHE A 195 24.92 -14.33 16.73
C PHE A 195 26.04 -14.37 17.77
N ILE A 196 26.10 -13.37 18.66
CA ILE A 196 27.09 -13.31 19.76
C ILE A 196 26.89 -14.48 20.71
N PHE A 197 25.65 -14.80 21.08
CA PHE A 197 25.32 -15.94 21.96
C PHE A 197 25.82 -17.27 21.36
N PHE A 198 25.54 -17.54 20.10
CA PHE A 198 26.04 -18.75 19.43
C PHE A 198 27.56 -18.77 19.27
N TYR A 199 28.19 -17.62 19.02
CA TYR A 199 29.66 -17.52 18.95
C TYR A 199 30.30 -17.89 20.30
N VAL A 200 29.75 -17.36 21.41
CA VAL A 200 30.26 -17.68 22.77
C VAL A 200 30.08 -19.16 23.10
N LEU A 201 28.93 -19.75 22.78
CA LEU A 201 28.72 -21.19 22.98
C LEU A 201 29.68 -22.04 22.15
N PHE A 202 29.95 -21.65 20.92
CA PHE A 202 30.88 -22.35 20.05
C PHE A 202 32.32 -22.26 20.57
N LYS A 203 32.76 -21.09 21.02
CA LYS A 203 34.07 -20.87 21.62
C LYS A 203 34.27 -21.67 22.91
N ARG A 204 33.28 -21.73 23.79
CA ARG A 204 33.30 -22.59 24.98
C ARG A 204 33.46 -24.08 24.62
N LYS A 205 32.76 -24.58 23.60
CA LYS A 205 32.83 -25.98 23.18
C LYS A 205 34.21 -26.37 22.60
N ILE A 206 34.89 -25.43 21.97
CA ILE A 206 36.26 -25.63 21.48
C ILE A 206 37.26 -25.67 22.64
N LEU A 207 37.11 -24.78 23.62
CA LEU A 207 37.95 -24.76 24.84
C LEU A 207 37.82 -26.09 25.63
N TYR A 208 36.58 -26.55 25.85
CA TYR A 208 36.37 -27.86 26.56
C TYR A 208 36.98 -29.03 25.86
N ARG A 209 37.11 -29.00 24.53
CA ARG A 209 37.80 -30.09 23.77
C ARG A 209 39.33 -30.02 23.88
N LYS A 210 39.91 -28.83 24.13
CA LYS A 210 41.37 -28.69 24.34
C LYS A 210 41.83 -29.12 25.71
N ILE A 211 40.97 -29.05 26.72
CA ILE A 211 41.31 -29.42 28.13
C ILE A 211 41.21 -30.94 28.36
N ARG A 212 40.52 -31.68 27.47
CA ARG A 212 40.31 -33.12 27.58
C ARG A 212 41.30 -33.96 26.77
N LYS A 213 42.29 -33.37 26.14
CA LYS A 213 43.46 -34.01 25.53
C LYS A 213 44.67 -33.71 26.39
#